data_004bc69cad529402611f9d19daf625e0
#
_entry.id   004bc69cad529402611f9d19daf625e0
#
_cell.length_a   1.000
_cell.length_b   1.000
_cell.length_c   1.000
_cell.angle_alpha   90.00
_cell.angle_beta   90.00
_cell.angle_gamma   90.00
#
_symmetry.space_group_name_H-M   'P 1'
#
loop_
_entity.id
_entity.type
_entity.pdbx_description
1 polymer ?
#
loop_
_entity_poly.entity_id
_entity_poly.type
_entity_poly.pdbx_seq_one_letter_code
_entity_poly.pdbx_strand_id
1 'polypeptide(L)'
;AVCESDRRDAIALYTGNDDNIVVDLLTRYRIMVGNKPVEKSIVGGLLGHWAVWTRSAVEIFEKVRAVREKGEGIPHEMLTLAAQVTDMNAAIFDPQGGFRGSIAGVHEVLRRQGLLEGIWCLNPNETLSPGQAEEITRVTSAYPHLVDDEFVRAHLDEWLK
;
A
#
# COMPACT_ATOMS: atom_id res chain seq x y z
N ALA A 1 14.15 6.71 20.87
CA ALA A 1 12.95 6.76 21.74
C ALA A 1 12.35 5.38 21.98
N VAL A 2 11.68 4.68 21.00
CA VAL A 2 11.01 3.39 21.26
C VAL A 2 11.96 2.33 21.81
N CYS A 3 13.15 2.17 21.22
CA CYS A 3 14.14 1.19 21.64
C CYS A 3 14.73 1.45 23.03
N GLU A 4 14.65 2.68 23.51
CA GLU A 4 15.13 3.12 24.84
C GLU A 4 14.05 3.00 25.91
N SER A 5 12.80 2.76 25.52
CA SER A 5 11.67 2.64 26.45
C SER A 5 11.70 1.32 27.22
N ASP A 6 11.34 1.35 28.50
CA ASP A 6 11.12 0.15 29.29
C ASP A 6 9.96 -0.71 28.76
N ARG A 7 9.07 -0.10 27.97
CA ARG A 7 7.93 -0.76 27.31
C ARG A 7 8.22 -1.18 25.89
N ARG A 8 9.47 -1.09 25.41
CA ARG A 8 9.84 -1.33 24.02
C ARG A 8 9.29 -2.64 23.44
N ASP A 9 9.17 -3.68 24.25
CA ASP A 9 8.69 -4.99 23.79
C ASP A 9 7.16 -5.08 23.69
N ALA A 10 6.45 -4.13 24.31
CA ALA A 10 5.01 -3.97 24.22
C ALA A 10 4.58 -2.94 23.15
N ILE A 11 5.52 -2.26 22.48
CA ILE A 11 5.24 -1.25 21.48
C ILE A 11 5.42 -1.87 20.09
N ALA A 12 4.32 -1.94 19.33
CA ALA A 12 4.31 -2.28 17.92
C ALA A 12 4.64 -1.04 17.08
N LEU A 13 5.46 -1.21 16.04
CA LEU A 13 5.75 -0.16 15.05
C LEU A 13 4.88 -0.36 13.82
N TYR A 14 4.34 0.73 13.32
CA TYR A 14 3.49 0.80 12.16
C TYR A 14 4.02 1.86 11.19
N THR A 15 3.97 1.63 9.87
CA THR A 15 4.47 2.58 8.87
C THR A 15 3.35 3.15 8.01
N GLY A 16 3.49 4.39 7.58
CA GLY A 16 2.71 5.05 6.54
C GLY A 16 3.60 5.56 5.41
N ASN A 17 4.75 4.93 5.18
CA ASN A 17 5.70 5.34 4.15
C ASN A 17 5.24 4.87 2.77
N ASP A 18 4.59 5.74 2.04
CA ASP A 18 4.00 5.46 0.73
C ASP A 18 5.05 5.08 -0.34
N ASP A 19 6.27 5.59 -0.20
CA ASP A 19 7.32 5.38 -1.20
C ASP A 19 8.07 4.06 -1.03
N ASN A 20 7.97 3.42 0.14
CA ASN A 20 8.86 2.29 0.44
C ASN A 20 8.27 1.25 1.40
N ILE A 21 6.95 1.11 1.43
CA ILE A 21 6.23 0.34 2.45
C ILE A 21 6.65 -1.14 2.50
N VAL A 22 6.86 -1.79 1.36
CA VAL A 22 7.24 -3.21 1.30
C VAL A 22 8.63 -3.41 1.91
N VAL A 23 9.57 -2.52 1.61
CA VAL A 23 10.93 -2.57 2.16
C VAL A 23 10.92 -2.26 3.66
N ASP A 24 10.12 -1.29 4.10
CA ASP A 24 9.95 -1.00 5.54
C ASP A 24 9.43 -2.24 6.29
N LEU A 25 8.46 -2.94 5.74
CA LEU A 25 7.89 -4.15 6.32
C LEU A 25 8.89 -5.32 6.35
N LEU A 26 9.82 -5.38 5.40
CA LEU A 26 10.89 -6.40 5.34
C LEU A 26 12.07 -6.08 6.24
N THR A 27 12.25 -4.81 6.62
CA THR A 27 13.44 -4.33 7.32
C THR A 27 13.44 -4.74 8.80
N ARG A 28 14.59 -5.23 9.25
CA ARG A 28 14.94 -5.39 10.68
C ARG A 28 15.85 -4.24 11.08
N TYR A 29 15.33 -3.32 11.86
CA TYR A 29 16.08 -2.16 12.36
C TYR A 29 16.91 -2.59 13.57
N ARG A 30 18.22 -2.43 13.47
CA ARG A 30 19.16 -2.71 14.56
C ARG A 30 19.70 -1.39 15.12
N ILE A 31 19.30 -1.05 16.32
CA ILE A 31 19.59 0.22 16.97
C ILE A 31 20.39 -0.03 18.25
N MET A 32 21.49 0.68 18.42
CA MET A 32 22.29 0.61 19.64
C MET A 32 21.64 1.42 20.77
N VAL A 33 21.36 0.77 21.88
CA VAL A 33 20.91 1.42 23.12
C VAL A 33 22.01 1.21 24.17
N GLY A 34 22.78 2.27 24.43
CA GLY A 34 24.07 2.13 25.11
C GLY A 34 24.98 1.20 24.31
N ASN A 35 25.46 0.14 24.94
CA ASN A 35 26.35 -0.87 24.33
C ASN A 35 25.61 -2.14 23.86
N LYS A 36 24.29 -2.14 23.84
CA LYS A 36 23.49 -3.32 23.46
C LYS A 36 22.68 -3.04 22.18
N PRO A 37 22.72 -3.95 21.19
CA PRO A 37 21.82 -3.85 20.04
C PRO A 37 20.40 -4.23 20.45
N VAL A 38 19.44 -3.43 20.00
CA VAL A 38 18.00 -3.70 20.08
C VAL A 38 17.49 -3.83 18.66
N GLU A 39 16.82 -4.94 18.36
CA GLU A 39 16.19 -5.14 17.06
C GLU A 39 14.70 -4.84 17.13
N LYS A 40 14.20 -4.13 16.15
CA LYS A 40 12.79 -3.83 15.94
C LYS A 40 12.42 -4.00 14.49
N SER A 41 11.17 -4.40 14.26
CA SER A 41 10.58 -4.49 12.94
C SER A 41 9.24 -3.78 12.93
N ILE A 42 8.89 -3.24 11.78
CA ILE A 42 7.55 -2.71 11.52
C ILE A 42 6.62 -3.90 11.30
N VAL A 43 5.49 -3.94 12.01
CA VAL A 43 4.59 -5.09 12.03
C VAL A 43 3.36 -4.92 11.17
N GLY A 44 3.13 -3.73 10.64
CA GLY A 44 2.01 -3.41 9.77
C GLY A 44 2.20 -2.05 9.12
N GLY A 45 1.38 -1.75 8.12
CA GLY A 45 1.45 -0.50 7.38
C GLY A 45 0.11 -0.05 6.83
N LEU A 46 0.01 1.26 6.62
CA LEU A 46 -1.04 1.92 5.85
C LEU A 46 -0.39 2.48 4.59
N LEU A 47 -0.91 2.12 3.45
CA LEU A 47 -0.57 2.72 2.18
C LEU A 47 -1.86 3.28 1.58
N GLY A 48 -1.79 4.50 1.06
CA GLY A 48 -3.00 5.19 0.63
C GLY A 48 -3.80 4.43 -0.42
N HIS A 49 -3.16 3.90 -1.46
CA HIS A 49 -3.86 3.15 -2.49
C HIS A 49 -4.38 1.77 -2.03
N TRP A 50 -4.00 1.28 -0.86
CA TRP A 50 -4.56 0.04 -0.30
C TRP A 50 -5.99 0.20 0.26
N ALA A 51 -6.55 1.41 0.15
CA ALA A 51 -7.99 1.63 0.26
C ALA A 51 -8.77 0.91 -0.86
N VAL A 52 -8.10 0.63 -1.98
CA VAL A 52 -8.55 -0.23 -3.09
C VAL A 52 -7.55 -1.36 -3.27
N TRP A 53 -7.92 -2.42 -3.99
CA TRP A 53 -7.12 -3.65 -4.17
C TRP A 53 -6.66 -4.26 -2.84
N THR A 54 -7.53 -4.16 -1.83
CA THR A 54 -7.22 -4.54 -0.44
C THR A 54 -6.90 -6.02 -0.30
N ARG A 55 -7.54 -6.88 -1.10
CA ARG A 55 -7.20 -8.31 -1.10
C ARG A 55 -5.75 -8.55 -1.53
N SER A 56 -5.32 -7.92 -2.62
CA SER A 56 -3.93 -8.01 -3.09
C SER A 56 -2.95 -7.44 -2.05
N ALA A 57 -3.32 -6.36 -1.36
CA ALA A 57 -2.53 -5.81 -0.26
C ALA A 57 -2.33 -6.81 0.88
N VAL A 58 -3.38 -7.55 1.27
CA VAL A 58 -3.30 -8.61 2.28
C VAL A 58 -2.38 -9.74 1.80
N GLU A 59 -2.48 -10.16 0.55
CA GLU A 59 -1.62 -11.19 -0.03
C GLU A 59 -0.14 -10.76 -0.07
N ILE A 60 0.15 -9.48 -0.37
CA ILE A 60 1.49 -8.89 -0.26
C ILE A 60 1.99 -8.97 1.17
N PHE A 61 1.17 -8.59 2.14
CA PHE A 61 1.53 -8.62 3.55
C PHE A 61 1.86 -10.04 4.04
N GLU A 62 1.09 -11.05 3.63
CA GLU A 62 1.39 -12.45 3.95
C GLU A 62 2.69 -12.94 3.30
N LYS A 63 3.00 -12.52 2.07
CA LYS A 63 4.30 -12.79 1.43
C LYS A 63 5.46 -12.18 2.23
N VAL A 64 5.32 -10.91 2.66
CA VAL A 64 6.32 -10.24 3.50
C VAL A 64 6.53 -10.99 4.81
N ARG A 65 5.46 -11.41 5.47
CA ARG A 65 5.54 -12.19 6.70
C ARG A 65 6.28 -13.51 6.49
N ALA A 66 5.94 -14.25 5.45
CA ALA A 66 6.59 -15.51 5.12
C ALA A 66 8.10 -15.36 4.87
N VAL A 67 8.53 -14.30 4.17
CA VAL A 67 9.96 -13.99 3.96
C VAL A 67 10.67 -13.71 5.29
N ARG A 68 10.03 -12.93 6.16
CA ARG A 68 10.60 -12.60 7.49
C ARG A 68 10.71 -13.82 8.41
N GLU A 69 9.70 -14.69 8.41
CA GLU A 69 9.65 -15.89 9.25
C GLU A 69 10.71 -16.91 8.85
N LYS A 70 10.99 -17.06 7.55
CA LYS A 70 12.07 -17.93 7.06
C LYS A 70 13.46 -17.49 7.53
N GLY A 71 13.66 -16.18 7.72
CA GLY A 71 14.95 -15.65 8.18
C GLY A 71 16.11 -15.81 7.20
N GLU A 72 15.84 -16.25 5.98
CA GLU A 72 16.76 -16.32 4.84
C GLU A 72 16.92 -14.94 4.20
N GLY A 73 17.73 -14.78 3.19
CA GLY A 73 17.89 -13.52 2.46
C GLY A 73 16.56 -13.01 1.88
N ILE A 74 16.49 -11.72 1.56
CA ILE A 74 15.31 -11.14 0.89
C ILE A 74 15.39 -11.53 -0.60
N PRO A 75 14.37 -12.21 -1.14
CA PRO A 75 14.32 -12.55 -2.55
C PRO A 75 14.27 -11.30 -3.45
N HIS A 76 14.94 -11.33 -4.60
CA HIS A 76 14.97 -10.22 -5.54
C HIS A 76 13.58 -9.76 -6.00
N GLU A 77 12.66 -10.70 -6.16
CA GLU A 77 11.26 -10.41 -6.52
C GLU A 77 10.53 -9.50 -5.52
N MET A 78 10.95 -9.48 -4.26
CA MET A 78 10.38 -8.58 -3.26
C MET A 78 10.80 -7.13 -3.49
N LEU A 79 11.99 -6.88 -4.05
CA LEU A 79 12.41 -5.53 -4.44
C LEU A 79 11.66 -5.06 -5.68
N THR A 80 11.45 -5.95 -6.64
CA THR A 80 10.60 -5.68 -7.81
C THR A 80 9.17 -5.36 -7.40
N LEU A 81 8.60 -6.17 -6.50
CA LEU A 81 7.26 -5.94 -5.95
C LEU A 81 7.17 -4.59 -5.24
N ALA A 82 8.19 -4.21 -4.46
CA ALA A 82 8.24 -2.92 -3.78
C ALA A 82 8.15 -1.75 -4.77
N ALA A 83 8.93 -1.79 -5.85
CA ALA A 83 8.90 -0.77 -6.90
C ALA A 83 7.53 -0.70 -7.61
N GLN A 84 6.91 -1.85 -7.90
CA GLN A 84 5.58 -1.93 -8.51
C GLN A 84 4.50 -1.36 -7.60
N VAL A 85 4.54 -1.66 -6.30
CA VAL A 85 3.60 -1.11 -5.31
C VAL A 85 3.72 0.41 -5.21
N THR A 86 4.95 0.94 -5.21
CA THR A 86 5.20 2.39 -5.20
C THR A 86 4.66 3.06 -6.47
N ASP A 87 4.86 2.46 -7.65
CA ASP A 87 4.34 2.98 -8.92
C ASP A 87 2.80 2.99 -8.95
N MET A 88 2.14 1.94 -8.45
CA MET A 88 0.69 1.92 -8.31
C MET A 88 0.18 3.00 -7.36
N ASN A 89 0.86 3.21 -6.23
CA ASN A 89 0.49 4.26 -5.30
C ASN A 89 0.62 5.65 -5.94
N ALA A 90 1.70 5.89 -6.68
CA ALA A 90 1.92 7.17 -7.36
C ALA A 90 0.82 7.49 -8.39
N ALA A 91 0.35 6.51 -9.15
CA ALA A 91 -0.73 6.68 -10.12
C ALA A 91 -2.05 7.12 -9.46
N ILE A 92 -2.36 6.59 -8.26
CA ILE A 92 -3.61 6.90 -7.54
C ILE A 92 -3.48 8.18 -6.71
N PHE A 93 -2.35 8.36 -6.02
CA PHE A 93 -2.14 9.46 -5.08
C PHE A 93 -1.66 10.75 -5.72
N ASP A 94 -1.31 10.72 -7.02
CA ASP A 94 -1.04 11.90 -7.82
C ASP A 94 0.01 12.86 -7.20
N PRO A 95 1.22 12.40 -6.84
CA PRO A 95 2.26 13.28 -6.30
C PRO A 95 2.69 14.35 -7.30
N GLN A 96 2.65 14.07 -8.60
CA GLN A 96 2.96 15.05 -9.64
C GLN A 96 1.94 16.19 -9.71
N GLY A 97 0.68 15.92 -9.44
CA GLY A 97 -0.38 16.92 -9.31
C GLY A 97 -0.46 17.57 -7.92
N GLY A 98 0.51 17.30 -7.05
CA GLY A 98 0.53 17.80 -5.66
C GLY A 98 -0.57 17.15 -4.81
N PHE A 99 -0.86 15.87 -5.06
CA PHE A 99 -1.85 15.06 -4.35
C PHE A 99 -3.32 15.52 -4.49
N ARG A 100 -3.61 16.42 -5.43
CA ARG A 100 -4.98 16.93 -5.63
C ARG A 100 -5.95 15.87 -6.14
N GLY A 101 -5.45 14.90 -6.89
CA GLY A 101 -6.22 13.80 -7.44
C GLY A 101 -6.31 12.56 -6.54
N SER A 102 -5.79 12.59 -5.30
CA SER A 102 -5.69 11.39 -4.45
C SER A 102 -7.04 10.72 -4.17
N ILE A 103 -8.03 11.47 -3.69
CA ILE A 103 -9.36 10.92 -3.36
C ILE A 103 -10.09 10.52 -4.63
N ALA A 104 -10.05 11.39 -5.66
CA ALA A 104 -10.64 11.09 -6.95
C ALA A 104 -10.00 9.84 -7.61
N GLY A 105 -8.70 9.62 -7.42
CA GLY A 105 -7.98 8.43 -7.90
C GLY A 105 -8.49 7.15 -7.24
N VAL A 106 -8.67 7.15 -5.92
CA VAL A 106 -9.29 6.03 -5.19
C VAL A 106 -10.71 5.79 -5.69
N HIS A 107 -11.53 6.85 -5.81
CA HIS A 107 -12.91 6.74 -6.32
C HIS A 107 -12.95 6.24 -7.76
N GLU A 108 -12.01 6.60 -8.60
CA GLU A 108 -11.93 6.09 -9.98
C GLU A 108 -11.71 4.58 -10.03
N VAL A 109 -10.86 4.03 -9.16
CA VAL A 109 -10.70 2.57 -9.06
C VAL A 109 -12.00 1.91 -8.60
N LEU A 110 -12.62 2.43 -7.54
CA LEU A 110 -13.90 1.91 -7.04
C LEU A 110 -15.02 1.99 -8.10
N ARG A 111 -15.03 3.08 -8.90
CA ARG A 111 -15.97 3.24 -10.02
C ARG A 111 -15.72 2.19 -11.11
N ARG A 112 -14.46 1.92 -11.46
CA ARG A 112 -14.10 0.88 -12.44
C ARG A 112 -14.49 -0.52 -11.94
N GLN A 113 -14.40 -0.75 -10.64
CA GLN A 113 -14.82 -1.98 -10.01
C GLN A 113 -16.35 -2.11 -9.86
N GLY A 114 -17.13 -1.05 -10.13
CA GLY A 114 -18.59 -1.03 -9.99
C GLY A 114 -19.09 -0.78 -8.57
N LEU A 115 -18.21 -0.42 -7.64
CA LEU A 115 -18.55 -0.11 -6.24
C LEU A 115 -19.06 1.33 -6.05
N LEU A 116 -18.72 2.24 -6.97
CA LEU A 116 -19.21 3.62 -7.02
C LEU A 116 -19.76 3.94 -8.40
N GLU A 117 -20.78 4.79 -8.47
CA GLU A 117 -21.32 5.29 -9.73
C GLU A 117 -20.49 6.44 -10.33
N GLY A 118 -19.66 7.12 -9.53
CA GLY A 118 -18.85 8.25 -9.95
C GLY A 118 -17.68 8.53 -9.00
N ILE A 119 -16.93 9.60 -9.30
CA ILE A 119 -15.72 10.00 -8.57
C ILE A 119 -15.95 11.23 -7.67
N TRP A 120 -17.17 11.43 -7.22
CA TRP A 120 -17.54 12.61 -6.40
C TRP A 120 -16.72 12.69 -5.13
N CYS A 121 -16.19 13.88 -4.85
CA CYS A 121 -15.50 14.21 -3.61
C CYS A 121 -16.34 15.24 -2.82
N LEU A 122 -16.08 15.37 -1.51
CA LEU A 122 -16.76 16.37 -0.67
C LEU A 122 -16.49 17.78 -1.16
N ASN A 123 -15.27 18.07 -1.59
CA ASN A 123 -14.95 19.29 -2.31
C ASN A 123 -15.17 19.04 -3.81
N PRO A 124 -16.11 19.75 -4.47
CA PRO A 124 -16.43 19.54 -5.87
C PRO A 124 -15.29 19.90 -6.84
N ASN A 125 -14.25 20.60 -6.35
CA ASN A 125 -13.06 20.91 -7.13
C ASN A 125 -11.99 19.79 -7.08
N GLU A 126 -12.16 18.81 -6.21
CA GLU A 126 -11.31 17.62 -6.18
C GLU A 126 -11.75 16.65 -7.27
N THR A 127 -10.89 16.46 -8.25
CA THR A 127 -11.11 15.57 -9.39
C THR A 127 -9.77 14.98 -9.83
N LEU A 128 -9.79 14.06 -10.75
CA LEU A 128 -8.56 13.54 -11.34
C LEU A 128 -7.73 14.67 -11.97
N SER A 129 -6.45 14.63 -11.73
CA SER A 129 -5.49 15.47 -12.45
C SER A 129 -5.40 15.07 -13.94
N PRO A 130 -5.01 15.99 -14.83
CA PRO A 130 -4.81 15.66 -16.24
C PRO A 130 -3.84 14.47 -16.41
N GLY A 131 -4.26 13.43 -17.13
CA GLY A 131 -3.47 12.22 -17.37
C GLY A 131 -3.55 11.15 -16.26
N GLN A 132 -4.15 11.44 -15.11
CA GLN A 132 -4.19 10.50 -14.01
C GLN A 132 -5.02 9.24 -14.31
N ALA A 133 -6.12 9.36 -15.05
CA ALA A 133 -6.93 8.22 -15.47
C ALA A 133 -6.14 7.26 -16.36
N GLU A 134 -5.31 7.79 -17.24
CA GLU A 134 -4.39 7.06 -18.11
C GLU A 134 -3.30 6.36 -17.30
N GLU A 135 -2.74 7.02 -16.28
CA GLU A 135 -1.76 6.43 -15.36
C GLU A 135 -2.37 5.28 -14.55
N ILE A 136 -3.58 5.41 -14.04
CA ILE A 136 -4.30 4.31 -13.38
C ILE A 136 -4.49 3.13 -14.36
N THR A 137 -4.83 3.41 -15.61
CA THR A 137 -4.94 2.37 -16.64
C THR A 137 -3.60 1.71 -16.93
N ARG A 138 -2.52 2.50 -17.01
CA ARG A 138 -1.16 1.99 -17.23
C ARG A 138 -0.75 1.01 -16.12
N VAL A 139 -0.88 1.39 -14.86
CA VAL A 139 -0.43 0.53 -13.74
C VAL A 139 -1.28 -0.73 -13.58
N THR A 140 -2.61 -0.65 -13.78
CA THR A 140 -3.49 -1.82 -13.72
C THR A 140 -3.17 -2.82 -14.84
N SER A 141 -2.79 -2.33 -16.02
CA SER A 141 -2.38 -3.17 -17.14
C SER A 141 -0.97 -3.75 -16.96
N ALA A 142 -0.06 -2.97 -16.37
CA ALA A 142 1.33 -3.39 -16.16
C ALA A 142 1.45 -4.41 -15.01
N TYR A 143 0.61 -4.28 -13.97
CA TYR A 143 0.69 -5.08 -12.75
C TYR A 143 -0.62 -5.80 -12.42
N PRO A 144 -1.15 -6.67 -13.31
CA PRO A 144 -2.44 -7.32 -13.10
C PRO A 144 -2.48 -8.23 -11.85
N HIS A 145 -1.31 -8.63 -11.33
CA HIS A 145 -1.18 -9.41 -10.11
C HIS A 145 -1.31 -8.57 -8.81
N LEU A 146 -1.42 -7.25 -8.92
CA LEU A 146 -1.59 -6.33 -7.79
C LEU A 146 -3.01 -5.73 -7.72
N VAL A 147 -3.88 -6.11 -8.64
CA VAL A 147 -5.31 -5.74 -8.62
C VAL A 147 -6.17 -6.90 -8.16
N ASP A 148 -7.36 -6.61 -7.64
CA ASP A 148 -8.31 -7.62 -7.16
C ASP A 148 -9.70 -7.51 -7.82
N ASP A 149 -9.75 -6.98 -9.04
CA ASP A 149 -11.00 -6.66 -9.75
C ASP A 149 -11.90 -7.90 -9.96
N GLU A 150 -11.31 -9.08 -10.18
CA GLU A 150 -12.07 -10.33 -10.29
C GLU A 150 -12.72 -10.74 -8.97
N PHE A 151 -12.00 -10.56 -7.87
CA PHE A 151 -12.52 -10.81 -6.54
C PHE A 151 -13.68 -9.85 -6.21
N VAL A 152 -13.52 -8.55 -6.47
CA VAL A 152 -14.58 -7.56 -6.28
C VAL A 152 -15.80 -7.93 -7.12
N ARG A 153 -15.61 -8.23 -8.40
CA ARG A 153 -16.70 -8.60 -9.32
C ARG A 153 -17.49 -9.83 -8.82
N ALA A 154 -16.81 -10.80 -8.25
CA ALA A 154 -17.44 -12.00 -7.73
C ALA A 154 -18.33 -11.78 -6.50
N HIS A 155 -18.11 -10.65 -5.78
CA HIS A 155 -18.82 -10.31 -4.53
C HIS A 155 -19.74 -9.10 -4.68
N LEU A 156 -19.73 -8.41 -5.82
CA LEU A 156 -20.40 -7.13 -6.02
C LEU A 156 -21.89 -7.19 -5.70
N ASP A 157 -22.59 -8.24 -6.18
CA ASP A 157 -24.03 -8.44 -5.94
C ASP A 157 -24.36 -8.67 -4.46
N GLU A 158 -23.42 -9.21 -3.70
CA GLU A 158 -23.60 -9.42 -2.25
C GLU A 158 -23.39 -8.11 -1.49
N TRP A 159 -22.39 -7.35 -1.87
CA TRP A 159 -21.99 -6.12 -1.15
C TRP A 159 -22.90 -4.93 -1.41
N LEU A 160 -23.58 -4.88 -2.55
CA LEU A 160 -24.47 -3.78 -2.94
C LEU A 160 -25.97 -4.05 -2.66
N LYS A 161 -26.30 -5.07 -1.87
CA LYS A 161 -27.68 -5.40 -1.47
C LYS A 161 -28.24 -4.48 -0.38
#